data_8e1212fc77a6f7eb86d251a82e2a4bf5
#
_entry.id   8e1212fc77a6f7eb86d251a82e2a4bf5
#
_cell.length_a   1.000
_cell.length_b   1.000
_cell.length_c   1.000
_cell.angle_alpha   90.00
_cell.angle_beta   90.00
_cell.angle_gamma   90.00
#
_symmetry.space_group_name_H-M   'P 1'
#
loop_
_entity.id
_entity.type
_entity.pdbx_description
1 polymer ?
#
loop_
_entity_poly.entity_id
_entity_poly.type
_entity_poly.pdbx_seq_one_letter_code
_entity_poly.pdbx_strand_id
1 'polypeptide(L)'
;MCMESTEKKGRPSTRVLDALAISRDFSILMLSLAVVSLGFGILSPIMPKFAEQNLSMDAAQLGTTYSLFALSFALGMIPAGYLADRVGRKPLIIAGTLAFSVTTYALVLISTPWQFAILRILEGLGAALVTPAAFALTIDLVPENKRGVAMGAEGTAQLLGGLGGPGLGGILAGQLGFYYPFYIAAGLAAVCAGVVFLIREPGTHLTDEKSSILAMFGAWKRNFLQNKALAAVTTRGFVMGVVQGLWNLGLILYWYDRLKMSETNVGIAISIEMLAMLLGTLPFGAMSDKHGRRPFILIGGSLMVGGLLLNVWAKEVWHVFALMAISGFGAAMSNPSVGAMLADVMLPAERARVMGAYQMIQGFGNIVGFFALGYIYEVVSPEAPIVLCSTALAVATLIIAIFVHEKHMATIAPSAAVVNAKVLTVESLYGDSAADDISKPSDGK
;
A
#
# COMPACT_ATOMS: atom_id res chain seq x y z
N MET A 1 -54.02 -22.55 -18.55
CA MET A 1 -53.54 -22.87 -17.21
C MET A 1 -52.08 -22.41 -17.16
N CYS A 2 -51.87 -21.07 -16.93
CA CYS A 2 -50.56 -20.42 -16.87
C CYS A 2 -50.07 -20.50 -15.44
N MET A 3 -48.91 -21.10 -15.22
CA MET A 3 -48.20 -21.00 -13.93
C MET A 3 -47.28 -19.80 -13.96
N GLU A 4 -47.66 -18.77 -13.23
CA GLU A 4 -46.83 -17.63 -12.90
C GLU A 4 -45.66 -18.05 -11.99
N SER A 5 -44.44 -17.87 -12.47
CA SER A 5 -43.22 -17.99 -11.67
C SER A 5 -43.04 -16.71 -10.84
N THR A 6 -43.33 -16.77 -9.57
CA THR A 6 -43.07 -15.72 -8.60
C THR A 6 -41.58 -15.56 -8.40
N GLU A 7 -40.99 -14.54 -9.02
CA GLU A 7 -39.64 -14.04 -8.75
C GLU A 7 -39.57 -13.47 -7.34
N LYS A 8 -38.88 -14.17 -6.43
CA LYS A 8 -38.58 -13.68 -5.09
C LYS A 8 -37.63 -12.47 -5.22
N LYS A 9 -38.18 -11.25 -5.11
CA LYS A 9 -37.39 -10.02 -4.91
C LYS A 9 -36.62 -10.13 -3.58
N GLY A 10 -35.38 -10.58 -3.63
CA GLY A 10 -34.47 -10.57 -2.49
C GLY A 10 -34.17 -9.13 -2.01
N ARG A 11 -33.98 -8.97 -0.72
CA ARG A 11 -33.66 -7.70 -0.04
C ARG A 11 -32.37 -7.09 -0.64
N PRO A 12 -32.27 -5.74 -0.79
CA PRO A 12 -31.10 -5.09 -1.43
C PRO A 12 -29.74 -5.39 -0.78
N SER A 13 -29.70 -5.73 0.51
CA SER A 13 -28.48 -6.11 1.23
C SER A 13 -27.91 -7.48 0.83
N THR A 14 -28.77 -8.44 0.43
CA THR A 14 -28.33 -9.76 -0.04
C THR A 14 -27.78 -9.70 -1.45
N ARG A 15 -28.26 -8.78 -2.30
CA ARG A 15 -27.76 -8.65 -3.68
C ARG A 15 -26.31 -8.19 -3.77
N VAL A 16 -25.79 -7.38 -2.82
CA VAL A 16 -24.38 -6.96 -2.80
C VAL A 16 -23.49 -8.13 -2.34
N LEU A 17 -23.91 -8.90 -1.36
CA LEU A 17 -23.19 -10.07 -0.88
C LEU A 17 -23.21 -11.23 -1.90
N ASP A 18 -24.35 -11.46 -2.56
CA ASP A 18 -24.48 -12.44 -3.64
C ASP A 18 -23.73 -12.01 -4.92
N ALA A 19 -23.65 -10.66 -5.18
CA ALA A 19 -22.87 -10.12 -6.29
C ALA A 19 -21.36 -10.29 -6.09
N LEU A 20 -20.87 -10.30 -4.84
CA LEU A 20 -19.47 -10.51 -4.52
C LEU A 20 -19.07 -11.99 -4.58
N ALA A 21 -20.03 -12.94 -4.58
CA ALA A 21 -19.78 -14.39 -4.43
C ALA A 21 -18.64 -14.64 -3.42
N ILE A 22 -18.80 -14.04 -2.21
CA ILE A 22 -17.77 -14.08 -1.17
C ILE A 22 -17.65 -15.52 -0.71
N SER A 23 -16.60 -16.20 -1.19
CA SER A 23 -16.26 -17.51 -0.66
C SER A 23 -15.86 -17.38 0.80
N ARG A 24 -16.14 -18.41 1.61
CA ARG A 24 -15.68 -18.46 3.01
C ARG A 24 -14.17 -18.18 3.11
N ASP A 25 -13.40 -18.75 2.20
CA ASP A 25 -11.94 -18.64 2.19
C ASP A 25 -11.46 -17.20 1.90
N PHE A 26 -12.14 -16.50 0.98
CA PHE A 26 -11.90 -15.08 0.72
C PHE A 26 -12.19 -14.21 1.96
N SER A 27 -13.32 -14.45 2.64
CA SER A 27 -13.67 -13.70 3.85
C SER A 27 -12.67 -13.93 4.98
N ILE A 28 -12.18 -15.16 5.15
CA ILE A 28 -11.14 -15.51 6.13
C ILE A 28 -9.84 -14.77 5.80
N LEU A 29 -9.44 -14.72 4.52
CA LEU A 29 -8.24 -14.00 4.09
C LEU A 29 -8.36 -12.51 4.38
N MET A 30 -9.46 -11.87 3.99
CA MET A 30 -9.69 -10.43 4.22
C MET A 30 -9.67 -10.10 5.72
N LEU A 31 -10.33 -10.89 6.54
CA LEU A 31 -10.32 -10.70 8.00
C LEU A 31 -8.91 -10.87 8.56
N SER A 32 -8.18 -11.88 8.11
CA SER A 32 -6.80 -12.10 8.56
C SER A 32 -5.87 -10.93 8.19
N LEU A 33 -5.98 -10.40 6.98
CA LEU A 33 -5.21 -9.23 6.55
C LEU A 33 -5.57 -7.98 7.35
N ALA A 34 -6.85 -7.76 7.65
CA ALA A 34 -7.29 -6.66 8.51
C ALA A 34 -6.70 -6.77 9.92
N VAL A 35 -6.70 -7.98 10.52
CA VAL A 35 -6.18 -8.20 11.87
C VAL A 35 -4.65 -8.10 11.92
N VAL A 36 -3.94 -8.59 10.90
CA VAL A 36 -2.47 -8.40 10.79
C VAL A 36 -2.13 -6.91 10.68
N SER A 37 -2.86 -6.17 9.82
CA SER A 37 -2.68 -4.71 9.68
C SER A 37 -3.01 -3.97 10.97
N LEU A 38 -4.01 -4.44 11.73
CA LEU A 38 -4.32 -3.92 13.07
C LEU A 38 -3.14 -4.12 14.02
N GLY A 39 -2.51 -5.30 14.01
CA GLY A 39 -1.33 -5.60 14.82
C GLY A 39 -0.15 -4.67 14.52
N PHE A 40 0.15 -4.45 13.24
CA PHE A 40 1.15 -3.45 12.83
C PHE A 40 0.78 -2.04 13.29
N GLY A 41 -0.49 -1.66 13.12
CA GLY A 41 -1.00 -0.37 13.55
C GLY A 41 -0.88 -0.14 15.06
N ILE A 42 -1.15 -1.16 15.87
CA ILE A 42 -1.03 -1.12 17.33
C ILE A 42 0.39 -0.72 17.76
N LEU A 43 1.41 -1.22 17.07
CA LEU A 43 2.81 -0.97 17.39
C LEU A 43 3.33 0.38 16.88
N SER A 44 2.72 0.90 15.81
CA SER A 44 3.19 2.11 15.11
C SER A 44 3.48 3.30 16.03
N PRO A 45 2.57 3.78 16.91
CA PRO A 45 2.83 4.93 17.78
C PRO A 45 3.82 4.64 18.91
N ILE A 46 3.99 3.37 19.29
CA ILE A 46 4.65 2.99 20.55
C ILE A 46 6.09 2.58 20.35
N MET A 47 6.37 1.91 19.22
CA MET A 47 7.66 1.29 18.96
C MET A 47 8.84 2.29 19.03
N PRO A 48 8.77 3.52 18.48
CA PRO A 48 9.85 4.48 18.63
C PRO A 48 10.14 4.84 20.09
N LYS A 49 9.11 5.13 20.87
CA LYS A 49 9.24 5.49 22.29
C LYS A 49 9.69 4.32 23.16
N PHE A 50 9.22 3.11 22.87
CA PHE A 50 9.70 1.88 23.53
C PHE A 50 11.20 1.70 23.34
N ALA A 51 11.70 1.87 22.11
CA ALA A 51 13.11 1.69 21.82
C ALA A 51 13.98 2.81 22.44
N GLU A 52 13.49 4.05 22.45
CA GLU A 52 14.15 5.16 23.14
C GLU A 52 14.25 4.90 24.65
N GLN A 53 13.16 4.55 25.32
CA GLN A 53 13.12 4.41 26.77
C GLN A 53 13.76 3.13 27.29
N ASN A 54 13.53 1.99 26.64
CA ASN A 54 13.97 0.68 27.13
C ASN A 54 15.34 0.26 26.59
N LEU A 55 15.73 0.76 25.40
CA LEU A 55 16.97 0.39 24.75
C LEU A 55 17.95 1.57 24.63
N SER A 56 17.57 2.75 25.12
CA SER A 56 18.35 4.00 25.03
C SER A 56 18.80 4.33 23.60
N MET A 57 17.93 4.04 22.61
CA MET A 57 18.21 4.30 21.20
C MET A 57 17.96 5.76 20.87
N ASP A 58 18.90 6.38 20.15
CA ASP A 58 18.72 7.69 19.54
C ASP A 58 17.91 7.65 18.23
N ALA A 59 17.54 8.81 17.71
CA ALA A 59 16.74 8.90 16.49
C ALA A 59 17.48 8.34 15.25
N ALA A 60 18.81 8.46 15.20
CA ALA A 60 19.62 7.91 14.10
C ALA A 60 19.66 6.38 14.12
N GLN A 61 19.79 5.78 15.30
CA GLN A 61 19.70 4.32 15.48
C GLN A 61 18.31 3.79 15.13
N LEU A 62 17.25 4.48 15.56
CA LEU A 62 15.88 4.18 15.19
C LEU A 62 15.68 4.26 13.67
N GLY A 63 16.08 5.34 13.04
CA GLY A 63 16.01 5.51 11.58
C GLY A 63 16.76 4.40 10.84
N THR A 64 17.94 4.01 11.34
CA THR A 64 18.71 2.89 10.78
C THR A 64 17.96 1.56 10.90
N THR A 65 17.36 1.25 12.05
CA THR A 65 16.64 -0.01 12.25
C THR A 65 15.35 -0.10 11.45
N TYR A 66 14.62 1.01 11.29
CA TYR A 66 13.46 1.09 10.39
C TYR A 66 13.87 0.94 8.92
N SER A 67 15.02 1.49 8.53
CA SER A 67 15.59 1.29 7.19
C SER A 67 15.97 -0.17 6.94
N LEU A 68 16.52 -0.87 7.94
CA LEU A 68 16.85 -2.30 7.84
C LEU A 68 15.59 -3.15 7.67
N PHE A 69 14.50 -2.83 8.38
CA PHE A 69 13.19 -3.45 8.13
C PHE A 69 12.73 -3.24 6.69
N ALA A 70 12.72 -1.99 6.21
CA ALA A 70 12.26 -1.67 4.87
C ALA A 70 13.15 -2.31 3.78
N LEU A 71 14.46 -2.37 4.00
CA LEU A 71 15.43 -3.01 3.10
C LEU A 71 15.23 -4.52 3.06
N SER A 72 15.12 -5.18 4.22
CA SER A 72 14.90 -6.62 4.30
C SER A 72 13.55 -7.02 3.69
N PHE A 73 12.51 -6.22 3.91
CA PHE A 73 11.22 -6.37 3.26
C PHE A 73 11.35 -6.30 1.73
N ALA A 74 11.99 -5.25 1.20
CA ALA A 74 12.14 -5.05 -0.24
C ALA A 74 12.97 -6.18 -0.90
N LEU A 75 14.08 -6.58 -0.28
CA LEU A 75 14.92 -7.68 -0.76
C LEU A 75 14.22 -9.03 -0.65
N GLY A 76 13.44 -9.24 0.40
CA GLY A 76 12.69 -10.47 0.66
C GLY A 76 11.52 -10.69 -0.30
N MET A 77 10.91 -9.62 -0.87
CA MET A 77 9.75 -9.75 -1.76
C MET A 77 10.02 -10.60 -3.01
N ILE A 78 11.24 -10.51 -3.57
CA ILE A 78 11.61 -11.23 -4.79
C ILE A 78 11.66 -12.75 -4.54
N PRO A 79 12.45 -13.24 -3.58
CA PRO A 79 12.47 -14.68 -3.26
C PRO A 79 11.12 -15.17 -2.72
N ALA A 80 10.37 -14.32 -2.00
CA ALA A 80 9.05 -14.67 -1.49
C ALA A 80 8.05 -14.93 -2.61
N GLY A 81 8.02 -14.09 -3.66
CA GLY A 81 7.17 -14.32 -4.84
C GLY A 81 7.49 -15.65 -5.51
N TYR A 82 8.78 -15.92 -5.74
CA TYR A 82 9.22 -17.21 -6.32
C TYR A 82 8.87 -18.42 -5.43
N LEU A 83 8.99 -18.25 -4.13
CA LEU A 83 8.67 -19.31 -3.17
C LEU A 83 7.15 -19.55 -3.11
N ALA A 84 6.33 -18.49 -3.24
CA ALA A 84 4.86 -18.59 -3.28
C ALA A 84 4.37 -19.44 -4.45
N ASP A 85 5.02 -19.35 -5.60
CA ASP A 85 4.68 -20.16 -6.77
C ASP A 85 5.09 -21.63 -6.64
N ARG A 86 6.09 -21.94 -5.79
CA ARG A 86 6.60 -23.32 -5.61
C ARG A 86 6.00 -24.06 -4.43
N VAL A 87 5.94 -23.40 -3.28
CA VAL A 87 5.53 -24.02 -2.00
C VAL A 87 4.04 -23.82 -1.75
N GLY A 88 3.43 -22.86 -2.47
CA GLY A 88 2.07 -22.41 -2.26
C GLY A 88 2.02 -21.08 -1.50
N ARG A 89 0.90 -20.40 -1.59
CA ARG A 89 0.70 -19.05 -1.04
C ARG A 89 0.32 -19.08 0.43
N LYS A 90 -0.56 -20.02 0.81
CA LYS A 90 -1.02 -20.22 2.18
C LYS A 90 0.12 -20.52 3.16
N PRO A 91 1.08 -21.43 2.88
CA PRO A 91 2.20 -21.68 3.79
C PRO A 91 3.07 -20.45 4.04
N LEU A 92 3.25 -19.59 3.03
CA LEU A 92 4.03 -18.37 3.16
C LEU A 92 3.32 -17.33 4.03
N ILE A 93 2.00 -17.17 3.86
CA ILE A 93 1.20 -16.27 4.70
C ILE A 93 1.30 -16.73 6.16
N ILE A 94 1.17 -18.03 6.42
CA ILE A 94 1.27 -18.59 7.78
C ILE A 94 2.69 -18.35 8.33
N ALA A 95 3.72 -18.69 7.59
CA ALA A 95 5.11 -18.54 8.03
C ALA A 95 5.47 -17.09 8.33
N GLY A 96 5.09 -16.15 7.43
CA GLY A 96 5.33 -14.73 7.62
C GLY A 96 4.56 -14.13 8.78
N THR A 97 3.29 -14.53 8.96
CA THR A 97 2.47 -14.07 10.09
C THR A 97 2.97 -14.63 11.43
N LEU A 98 3.43 -15.89 11.46
CA LEU A 98 4.08 -16.46 12.65
C LEU A 98 5.43 -15.79 12.92
N ALA A 99 6.21 -15.48 11.89
CA ALA A 99 7.46 -14.74 12.05
C ALA A 99 7.18 -13.37 12.70
N PHE A 100 6.17 -12.65 12.22
CA PHE A 100 5.74 -11.39 12.84
C PHE A 100 5.29 -11.58 14.29
N SER A 101 4.51 -12.62 14.60
CA SER A 101 4.08 -12.92 15.98
C SER A 101 5.29 -13.16 16.90
N VAL A 102 6.21 -14.04 16.49
CA VAL A 102 7.38 -14.41 17.29
C VAL A 102 8.33 -13.22 17.47
N THR A 103 8.62 -12.48 16.40
CA THR A 103 9.51 -11.31 16.48
C THR A 103 8.90 -10.20 17.34
N THR A 104 7.61 -9.93 17.19
CA THR A 104 6.89 -8.95 18.03
C THR A 104 6.90 -9.34 19.51
N TYR A 105 6.68 -10.61 19.83
CA TYR A 105 6.82 -11.09 21.20
C TYR A 105 8.25 -10.97 21.71
N ALA A 106 9.23 -11.32 20.90
CA ALA A 106 10.65 -11.25 21.25
C ALA A 106 11.12 -9.80 21.53
N LEU A 107 10.48 -8.77 20.92
CA LEU A 107 10.79 -7.36 21.19
C LEU A 107 10.64 -6.99 22.69
N VAL A 108 9.78 -7.68 23.42
CA VAL A 108 9.60 -7.44 24.86
C VAL A 108 10.76 -8.00 25.70
N LEU A 109 11.51 -8.94 25.15
CA LEU A 109 12.58 -9.68 25.86
C LEU A 109 13.99 -9.11 25.60
N ILE A 110 14.13 -8.17 24.67
CA ILE A 110 15.43 -7.61 24.31
C ILE A 110 15.86 -6.48 25.25
N SER A 111 17.17 -6.28 25.34
CA SER A 111 17.79 -5.26 26.19
C SER A 111 18.85 -4.42 25.45
N THR A 112 19.07 -4.67 24.17
CA THR A 112 20.14 -4.00 23.39
C THR A 112 19.67 -3.55 22.02
N PRO A 113 20.18 -2.43 21.48
CA PRO A 113 19.81 -1.92 20.16
C PRO A 113 20.08 -2.91 19.01
N TRP A 114 21.14 -3.71 19.08
CA TRP A 114 21.47 -4.65 18.02
C TRP A 114 20.46 -5.82 17.95
N GLN A 115 19.93 -6.27 19.09
CA GLN A 115 18.85 -7.26 19.12
C GLN A 115 17.59 -6.71 18.47
N PHE A 116 17.26 -5.44 18.73
CA PHE A 116 16.16 -4.76 18.07
C PHE A 116 16.37 -4.73 16.54
N ALA A 117 17.57 -4.37 16.06
CA ALA A 117 17.88 -4.34 14.64
C ALA A 117 17.70 -5.72 13.96
N ILE A 118 18.17 -6.81 14.60
CA ILE A 118 17.97 -8.16 14.09
C ILE A 118 16.49 -8.53 14.00
N LEU A 119 15.70 -8.25 15.04
CA LEU A 119 14.27 -8.53 15.03
C LEU A 119 13.55 -7.72 13.94
N ARG A 120 13.94 -6.46 13.71
CA ARG A 120 13.40 -5.63 12.60
C ARG A 120 13.73 -6.22 11.22
N ILE A 121 14.92 -6.77 11.02
CA ILE A 121 15.27 -7.50 9.77
C ILE A 121 14.40 -8.74 9.60
N LEU A 122 14.26 -9.56 10.65
CA LEU A 122 13.43 -10.77 10.60
C LEU A 122 11.95 -10.45 10.37
N GLU A 123 11.44 -9.38 10.98
CA GLU A 123 10.09 -8.90 10.79
C GLU A 123 9.85 -8.41 9.35
N GLY A 124 10.82 -7.70 8.77
CA GLY A 124 10.79 -7.29 7.37
C GLY A 124 10.76 -8.49 6.41
N LEU A 125 11.57 -9.51 6.65
CA LEU A 125 11.53 -10.75 5.87
C LEU A 125 10.20 -11.49 6.04
N GLY A 126 9.65 -11.54 7.26
CA GLY A 126 8.33 -12.11 7.53
C GLY A 126 7.22 -11.39 6.76
N ALA A 127 7.21 -10.06 6.78
CA ALA A 127 6.27 -9.24 6.00
C ALA A 127 6.40 -9.46 4.48
N ALA A 128 7.63 -9.66 4.00
CA ALA A 128 7.90 -9.97 2.59
C ALA A 128 7.30 -11.31 2.15
N LEU A 129 7.21 -12.31 3.03
CA LEU A 129 6.54 -13.58 2.74
C LEU A 129 5.02 -13.41 2.59
N VAL A 130 4.42 -12.55 3.42
CA VAL A 130 2.96 -12.35 3.43
C VAL A 130 2.47 -11.58 2.21
N THR A 131 3.11 -10.47 1.88
CA THR A 131 2.55 -9.48 0.93
C THR A 131 2.28 -10.04 -0.47
N PRO A 132 3.26 -10.63 -1.20
CA PRO A 132 3.00 -11.17 -2.54
C PRO A 132 2.11 -12.42 -2.50
N ALA A 133 2.21 -13.24 -1.46
CA ALA A 133 1.40 -14.43 -1.30
C ALA A 133 -0.07 -14.09 -1.04
N ALA A 134 -0.36 -13.10 -0.21
CA ALA A 134 -1.71 -12.62 0.07
C ALA A 134 -2.36 -12.03 -1.19
N PHE A 135 -1.62 -11.17 -1.91
CA PHE A 135 -2.06 -10.58 -3.16
C PHE A 135 -2.43 -11.65 -4.21
N ALA A 136 -1.57 -12.63 -4.40
CA ALA A 136 -1.81 -13.72 -5.32
C ALA A 136 -3.00 -14.60 -4.88
N LEU A 137 -3.10 -14.95 -3.60
CA LEU A 137 -4.21 -15.74 -3.07
C LEU A 137 -5.54 -14.99 -3.18
N THR A 138 -5.56 -13.67 -2.97
CA THR A 138 -6.73 -12.81 -3.18
C THR A 138 -7.29 -12.94 -4.59
N ILE A 139 -6.42 -12.93 -5.61
CA ILE A 139 -6.79 -13.07 -7.02
C ILE A 139 -7.30 -14.48 -7.32
N ASP A 140 -6.68 -15.52 -6.74
CA ASP A 140 -7.05 -16.92 -7.03
C ASP A 140 -8.36 -17.37 -6.38
N LEU A 141 -8.75 -16.72 -5.29
CA LEU A 141 -10.00 -17.05 -4.59
C LEU A 141 -11.25 -16.48 -5.26
N VAL A 142 -11.09 -15.65 -6.33
CA VAL A 142 -12.20 -14.99 -7.00
C VAL A 142 -12.17 -15.21 -8.52
N PRO A 143 -13.34 -15.22 -9.20
CA PRO A 143 -13.40 -15.26 -10.66
C PRO A 143 -12.73 -14.05 -11.31
N GLU A 144 -12.25 -14.20 -12.55
CA GLU A 144 -11.50 -13.16 -13.29
C GLU A 144 -12.22 -11.81 -13.37
N ASN A 145 -13.53 -11.84 -13.60
CA ASN A 145 -14.34 -10.61 -13.69
C ASN A 145 -14.53 -9.88 -12.34
N LYS A 146 -14.09 -10.45 -11.21
CA LYS A 146 -14.19 -9.88 -9.86
C LYS A 146 -12.84 -9.53 -9.25
N ARG A 147 -11.72 -9.77 -9.93
CA ARG A 147 -10.37 -9.52 -9.43
C ARG A 147 -10.17 -8.07 -8.98
N GLY A 148 -10.67 -7.09 -9.74
CA GLY A 148 -10.58 -5.67 -9.35
C GLY A 148 -11.32 -5.34 -8.05
N VAL A 149 -12.49 -5.94 -7.83
CA VAL A 149 -13.26 -5.77 -6.59
C VAL A 149 -12.54 -6.44 -5.41
N ALA A 150 -11.97 -7.63 -5.63
CA ALA A 150 -11.20 -8.35 -4.61
C ALA A 150 -9.97 -7.57 -4.16
N MET A 151 -9.24 -6.96 -5.08
CA MET A 151 -8.12 -6.07 -4.79
C MET A 151 -8.52 -4.83 -3.99
N GLY A 152 -9.68 -4.23 -4.34
CA GLY A 152 -10.25 -3.13 -3.56
C GLY A 152 -10.65 -3.55 -2.14
N ALA A 153 -11.20 -4.76 -1.98
CA ALA A 153 -11.54 -5.32 -0.68
C ALA A 153 -10.28 -5.58 0.18
N GLU A 154 -9.20 -6.08 -0.43
CA GLU A 154 -7.90 -6.26 0.25
C GLU A 154 -7.35 -4.93 0.76
N GLY A 155 -7.29 -3.90 -0.09
CA GLY A 155 -6.86 -2.56 0.32
C GLY A 155 -7.74 -1.97 1.43
N THR A 156 -9.06 -2.20 1.37
CA THR A 156 -10.00 -1.77 2.41
C THR A 156 -9.77 -2.50 3.73
N ALA A 157 -9.52 -3.82 3.68
CA ALA A 157 -9.23 -4.63 4.86
C ALA A 157 -7.94 -4.14 5.57
N GLN A 158 -6.89 -3.87 4.81
CA GLN A 158 -5.63 -3.31 5.33
C GLN A 158 -5.83 -1.91 5.93
N LEU A 159 -6.60 -1.05 5.25
CA LEU A 159 -6.87 0.31 5.72
C LEU A 159 -7.69 0.32 7.01
N LEU A 160 -8.71 -0.54 7.13
CA LEU A 160 -9.51 -0.67 8.36
C LEU A 160 -8.67 -1.16 9.55
N GLY A 161 -7.77 -2.12 9.31
CA GLY A 161 -6.81 -2.57 10.31
C GLY A 161 -5.87 -1.44 10.73
N GLY A 162 -5.31 -0.72 9.75
CA GLY A 162 -4.43 0.43 9.98
C GLY A 162 -5.12 1.59 10.71
N LEU A 163 -6.42 1.80 10.48
CA LEU A 163 -7.20 2.85 11.16
C LEU A 163 -7.36 2.59 12.66
N GLY A 164 -7.74 1.36 13.04
CA GLY A 164 -8.01 1.03 14.44
C GLY A 164 -6.74 0.82 15.26
N GLY A 165 -5.67 0.35 14.62
CA GLY A 165 -4.44 -0.07 15.27
C GLY A 165 -3.77 1.01 16.11
N PRO A 166 -3.41 2.17 15.55
CA PRO A 166 -2.68 3.21 16.29
C PRO A 166 -3.45 3.74 17.51
N GLY A 167 -4.74 3.99 17.35
CA GLY A 167 -5.59 4.42 18.46
C GLY A 167 -5.66 3.39 19.59
N LEU A 168 -5.91 2.13 19.24
CA LEU A 168 -5.91 1.03 20.22
C LEU A 168 -4.54 0.87 20.88
N GLY A 169 -3.47 0.90 20.10
CA GLY A 169 -2.11 0.79 20.60
C GLY A 169 -1.77 1.89 21.61
N GLY A 170 -2.05 3.15 21.24
CA GLY A 170 -1.83 4.28 22.14
C GLY A 170 -2.64 4.21 23.44
N ILE A 171 -3.92 3.78 23.37
CA ILE A 171 -4.76 3.59 24.54
C ILE A 171 -4.23 2.46 25.44
N LEU A 172 -3.87 1.32 24.84
CA LEU A 172 -3.33 0.17 25.57
C LEU A 172 -2.02 0.53 26.27
N ALA A 173 -1.11 1.24 25.58
CA ALA A 173 0.16 1.66 26.17
C ALA A 173 -0.05 2.66 27.31
N GLY A 174 -0.93 3.65 27.11
CA GLY A 174 -1.20 4.68 28.11
C GLY A 174 -1.92 4.18 29.36
N GLN A 175 -2.77 3.14 29.24
CA GLN A 175 -3.56 2.62 30.38
C GLN A 175 -2.95 1.39 31.03
N LEU A 176 -2.37 0.46 30.24
CA LEU A 176 -1.88 -0.82 30.71
C LEU A 176 -0.35 -0.89 30.75
N GLY A 177 0.34 0.00 30.00
CA GLY A 177 1.78 0.04 29.90
C GLY A 177 2.32 -0.45 28.55
N PHE A 178 3.59 -0.14 28.26
CA PHE A 178 4.24 -0.33 26.95
C PHE A 178 4.29 -1.77 26.45
N TYR A 179 4.28 -2.77 27.31
CA TYR A 179 4.43 -4.17 26.90
C TYR A 179 3.15 -4.79 26.36
N TYR A 180 1.98 -4.34 26.85
CA TYR A 180 0.69 -4.94 26.46
C TYR A 180 0.36 -4.84 24.98
N PRO A 181 0.63 -3.73 24.26
CA PRO A 181 0.47 -3.65 22.81
C PRO A 181 1.25 -4.73 22.06
N PHE A 182 2.48 -5.04 22.50
CA PHE A 182 3.30 -6.08 21.87
C PHE A 182 2.70 -7.47 22.08
N TYR A 183 2.24 -7.79 23.29
CA TYR A 183 1.59 -9.07 23.57
C TYR A 183 0.30 -9.24 22.77
N ILE A 184 -0.51 -8.19 22.67
CA ILE A 184 -1.77 -8.22 21.92
C ILE A 184 -1.49 -8.36 20.42
N ALA A 185 -0.56 -7.59 19.86
CA ALA A 185 -0.21 -7.69 18.44
C ALA A 185 0.36 -9.07 18.09
N ALA A 186 1.25 -9.62 18.94
CA ALA A 186 1.79 -10.96 18.76
C ALA A 186 0.70 -12.03 18.84
N GLY A 187 -0.20 -11.93 19.82
CA GLY A 187 -1.33 -12.86 19.99
C GLY A 187 -2.30 -12.81 18.82
N LEU A 188 -2.66 -11.62 18.34
CA LEU A 188 -3.51 -11.44 17.16
C LEU A 188 -2.88 -12.08 15.92
N ALA A 189 -1.58 -11.89 15.71
CA ALA A 189 -0.86 -12.49 14.59
C ALA A 189 -0.82 -14.02 14.70
N ALA A 190 -0.59 -14.59 15.90
CA ALA A 190 -0.64 -16.02 16.11
C ALA A 190 -2.01 -16.62 15.79
N VAL A 191 -3.09 -15.96 16.27
CA VAL A 191 -4.48 -16.37 15.97
C VAL A 191 -4.73 -16.29 14.45
N CYS A 192 -4.29 -15.22 13.78
CA CYS A 192 -4.41 -15.09 12.33
C CYS A 192 -3.72 -16.22 11.59
N ALA A 193 -2.50 -16.59 11.97
CA ALA A 193 -1.79 -17.71 11.36
C ALA A 193 -2.60 -19.01 11.49
N GLY A 194 -3.22 -19.25 12.64
CA GLY A 194 -4.11 -20.38 12.87
C GLY A 194 -5.39 -20.33 12.02
N VAL A 195 -5.98 -19.14 11.87
CA VAL A 195 -7.20 -18.94 11.05
C VAL A 195 -6.90 -19.11 9.55
N VAL A 196 -5.78 -18.62 9.06
CA VAL A 196 -5.33 -18.81 7.67
C VAL A 196 -5.16 -20.29 7.35
N PHE A 197 -4.84 -21.13 8.35
CA PHE A 197 -4.76 -22.58 8.16
C PHE A 197 -6.08 -23.20 7.69
N LEU A 198 -7.22 -22.57 7.95
CA LEU A 198 -8.54 -23.03 7.55
C LEU A 198 -8.87 -22.74 6.07
N ILE A 199 -8.10 -21.89 5.39
CA ILE A 199 -8.28 -21.56 3.97
C ILE A 199 -7.92 -22.77 3.12
N ARG A 200 -8.76 -23.08 2.14
CA ARG A 200 -8.46 -24.07 1.10
C ARG A 200 -7.77 -23.35 -0.06
N GLU A 201 -6.48 -23.66 -0.26
CA GLU A 201 -5.73 -23.11 -1.36
C GLU A 201 -6.20 -23.75 -2.69
N PRO A 202 -6.61 -22.94 -3.69
CA PRO A 202 -6.81 -23.47 -5.04
C PRO A 202 -5.48 -24.02 -5.58
N GLY A 203 -5.54 -25.08 -6.41
CA GLY A 203 -4.32 -25.70 -6.95
C GLY A 203 -3.40 -24.66 -7.59
N THR A 204 -2.12 -24.70 -7.26
CA THR A 204 -1.11 -23.77 -7.76
C THR A 204 -0.96 -23.93 -9.28
N HIS A 205 -1.34 -22.90 -10.03
CA HIS A 205 -0.93 -22.78 -11.42
C HIS A 205 0.50 -22.25 -11.45
N LEU A 206 1.44 -23.11 -11.77
CA LEU A 206 2.83 -22.73 -12.06
C LEU A 206 2.81 -21.85 -13.31
N THR A 207 2.91 -20.55 -13.14
CA THR A 207 3.11 -19.61 -14.24
C THR A 207 4.60 -19.59 -14.57
N ASP A 208 4.98 -20.09 -15.74
CA ASP A 208 6.35 -20.02 -16.28
C ASP A 208 6.79 -18.60 -16.69
N GLU A 209 5.99 -17.59 -16.42
CA GLU A 209 6.28 -16.22 -16.79
C GLU A 209 7.33 -15.62 -15.86
N LYS A 210 8.59 -15.76 -16.26
CA LYS A 210 9.74 -15.09 -15.64
C LYS A 210 9.66 -13.59 -15.92
N SER A 211 8.95 -12.84 -15.09
CA SER A 211 9.03 -11.37 -15.12
C SER A 211 10.44 -10.95 -14.68
N SER A 212 11.30 -10.62 -15.64
CA SER A 212 12.64 -10.14 -15.36
C SER A 212 12.58 -8.73 -14.74
N ILE A 213 13.15 -8.56 -13.55
CA ILE A 213 13.32 -7.25 -12.90
C ILE A 213 14.04 -6.27 -13.81
N LEU A 214 15.04 -6.73 -14.58
CA LEU A 214 15.75 -5.93 -15.56
C LEU A 214 14.82 -5.43 -16.69
N ALA A 215 13.86 -6.26 -17.13
CA ALA A 215 12.87 -5.85 -18.13
C ALA A 215 11.90 -4.79 -17.58
N MET A 216 11.54 -4.88 -16.29
CA MET A 216 10.70 -3.90 -15.61
C MET A 216 11.40 -2.53 -15.51
N PHE A 217 12.66 -2.50 -15.06
CA PHE A 217 13.44 -1.27 -15.00
C PHE A 217 13.77 -0.74 -16.40
N GLY A 218 14.01 -1.60 -17.40
CA GLY A 218 14.22 -1.21 -18.78
C GLY A 218 13.01 -0.49 -19.38
N ALA A 219 11.81 -1.03 -19.17
CA ALA A 219 10.56 -0.40 -19.60
C ALA A 219 10.33 0.93 -18.88
N TRP A 220 10.52 0.99 -17.56
CA TRP A 220 10.41 2.22 -16.79
C TRP A 220 11.42 3.29 -17.27
N LYS A 221 12.71 2.96 -17.40
CA LYS A 221 13.76 3.90 -17.83
C LYS A 221 13.45 4.51 -19.19
N ARG A 222 13.01 3.71 -20.14
CA ARG A 222 12.63 4.18 -21.49
C ARG A 222 11.49 5.18 -21.40
N ASN A 223 10.42 4.83 -20.69
CA ASN A 223 9.24 5.68 -20.54
C ASN A 223 9.54 6.93 -19.70
N PHE A 224 10.36 6.81 -18.64
CA PHE A 224 10.79 7.92 -17.78
C PHE A 224 11.54 9.00 -18.57
N LEU A 225 12.47 8.61 -19.44
CA LEU A 225 13.27 9.55 -20.24
C LEU A 225 12.45 10.22 -21.35
N GLN A 226 11.42 9.56 -21.86
CA GLN A 226 10.61 10.05 -22.97
C GLN A 226 9.37 10.84 -22.54
N ASN A 227 8.88 10.63 -21.30
CA ASN A 227 7.64 11.20 -20.82
C ASN A 227 7.84 12.05 -19.57
N LYS A 228 7.82 13.37 -19.71
CA LYS A 228 7.98 14.34 -18.62
C LYS A 228 6.93 14.18 -17.51
N ALA A 229 5.70 13.78 -17.85
CA ALA A 229 4.65 13.54 -16.86
C ALA A 229 4.97 12.31 -16.00
N LEU A 230 5.45 11.22 -16.61
CA LEU A 230 5.90 10.04 -15.87
C LEU A 230 7.11 10.36 -14.98
N ALA A 231 8.05 11.17 -15.48
CA ALA A 231 9.20 11.60 -14.69
C ALA A 231 8.75 12.41 -13.46
N ALA A 232 7.82 13.36 -13.64
CA ALA A 232 7.25 14.16 -12.54
C ALA A 232 6.54 13.30 -11.49
N VAL A 233 5.69 12.37 -11.93
CA VAL A 233 4.97 11.45 -11.04
C VAL A 233 5.92 10.51 -10.30
N THR A 234 6.95 9.99 -10.98
CA THR A 234 7.93 9.10 -10.35
C THR A 234 8.80 9.84 -9.34
N THR A 235 9.23 11.07 -9.63
CA THR A 235 9.97 11.92 -8.68
C THR A 235 9.12 12.17 -7.43
N ARG A 236 7.83 12.48 -7.61
CA ARG A 236 6.90 12.60 -6.47
C ARG A 236 6.76 11.29 -5.70
N GLY A 237 6.73 10.14 -6.38
CA GLY A 237 6.69 8.82 -5.74
C GLY A 237 7.88 8.59 -4.82
N PHE A 238 9.11 8.90 -5.29
CA PHE A 238 10.31 8.84 -4.45
C PHE A 238 10.21 9.75 -3.22
N VAL A 239 9.82 11.03 -3.43
CA VAL A 239 9.64 11.99 -2.34
C VAL A 239 8.57 11.52 -1.35
N MET A 240 7.46 10.95 -1.83
CA MET A 240 6.44 10.35 -0.95
C MET A 240 6.99 9.18 -0.13
N GLY A 241 7.89 8.38 -0.70
CA GLY A 241 8.60 7.36 0.07
C GLY A 241 9.41 7.97 1.22
N VAL A 242 10.19 9.03 0.94
CA VAL A 242 10.96 9.74 1.98
C VAL A 242 10.02 10.32 3.05
N VAL A 243 8.94 10.98 2.65
CA VAL A 243 7.92 11.53 3.56
C VAL A 243 7.26 10.45 4.41
N GLN A 244 7.06 9.23 3.88
CA GLN A 244 6.57 8.09 4.64
C GLN A 244 7.50 7.73 5.80
N GLY A 245 8.81 7.84 5.61
CA GLY A 245 9.79 7.67 6.69
C GLY A 245 9.59 8.69 7.81
N LEU A 246 9.33 9.96 7.48
CA LEU A 246 9.01 10.99 8.46
C LEU A 246 7.71 10.66 9.22
N TRP A 247 6.65 10.27 8.51
CA TRP A 247 5.36 9.93 9.12
C TRP A 247 5.44 8.81 10.13
N ASN A 248 6.17 7.75 9.78
CA ASN A 248 6.23 6.55 10.63
C ASN A 248 7.24 6.65 11.78
N LEU A 249 8.16 7.61 11.74
CA LEU A 249 9.19 7.75 12.76
C LEU A 249 9.38 9.21 13.23
N GLY A 250 9.81 10.09 12.35
CA GLY A 250 10.27 11.43 12.76
C GLY A 250 9.16 12.30 13.36
N LEU A 251 7.94 12.22 12.82
CA LEU A 251 6.79 12.98 13.33
C LEU A 251 6.32 12.45 14.69
N ILE A 252 6.34 11.13 14.88
CA ILE A 252 6.00 10.49 16.13
C ILE A 252 6.99 10.87 17.22
N LEU A 253 8.30 10.81 16.92
CA LEU A 253 9.36 11.28 17.86
C LEU A 253 9.18 12.75 18.19
N TYR A 254 8.92 13.59 17.18
CA TYR A 254 8.68 15.03 17.39
C TYR A 254 7.51 15.31 18.34
N TRP A 255 6.42 14.58 18.24
CA TRP A 255 5.27 14.73 19.14
C TRP A 255 5.60 14.29 20.58
N TYR A 256 6.38 13.23 20.75
CA TYR A 256 6.84 12.80 22.07
C TYR A 256 7.83 13.80 22.67
N ASP A 257 8.82 14.25 21.89
CA ASP A 257 9.92 15.04 22.40
C ASP A 257 9.55 16.51 22.64
N ARG A 258 8.91 17.13 21.64
CA ARG A 258 8.61 18.56 21.67
C ARG A 258 7.26 18.90 22.26
N LEU A 259 6.23 18.15 21.89
CA LEU A 259 4.88 18.40 22.36
C LEU A 259 4.52 17.61 23.62
N LYS A 260 5.39 16.70 24.06
CA LYS A 260 5.18 15.83 25.25
C LYS A 260 3.82 15.14 25.22
N MET A 261 3.37 14.71 24.03
CA MET A 261 2.10 14.03 23.87
C MET A 261 2.13 12.67 24.56
N SER A 262 0.99 12.26 25.12
CA SER A 262 0.82 10.92 25.64
C SER A 262 0.70 9.91 24.49
N GLU A 263 0.97 8.64 24.78
CA GLU A 263 0.84 7.52 23.85
C GLU A 263 -0.56 7.46 23.23
N THR A 264 -1.57 7.68 24.04
CA THR A 264 -2.98 7.74 23.62
C THR A 264 -3.20 8.85 22.59
N ASN A 265 -2.68 10.04 22.83
CA ASN A 265 -2.84 11.18 21.92
C ASN A 265 -2.11 10.96 20.59
N VAL A 266 -0.91 10.40 20.62
CA VAL A 266 -0.16 10.03 19.40
C VAL A 266 -0.93 8.99 18.59
N GLY A 267 -1.43 7.95 19.22
CA GLY A 267 -2.24 6.92 18.57
C GLY A 267 -3.52 7.50 17.94
N ILE A 268 -4.22 8.38 18.67
CA ILE A 268 -5.44 9.06 18.17
C ILE A 268 -5.09 9.95 16.98
N ALA A 269 -3.99 10.71 17.01
CA ALA A 269 -3.57 11.58 15.91
C ALA A 269 -3.39 10.79 14.59
N ILE A 270 -2.72 9.65 14.65
CA ILE A 270 -2.52 8.76 13.49
C ILE A 270 -3.86 8.18 13.03
N SER A 271 -4.73 7.77 13.96
CA SER A 271 -6.06 7.24 13.62
C SER A 271 -6.96 8.30 12.98
N ILE A 272 -6.88 9.57 13.39
CA ILE A 272 -7.62 10.69 12.77
C ILE A 272 -7.17 10.87 11.31
N GLU A 273 -5.87 10.82 11.02
CA GLU A 273 -5.36 10.90 9.66
C GLU A 273 -5.89 9.75 8.78
N MET A 274 -5.81 8.53 9.29
CA MET A 274 -6.31 7.34 8.57
C MET A 274 -7.83 7.41 8.35
N LEU A 275 -8.59 7.91 9.33
CA LEU A 275 -10.04 8.10 9.21
C LEU A 275 -10.36 9.16 8.14
N ALA A 276 -9.68 10.30 8.14
CA ALA A 276 -9.86 11.35 7.15
C ALA A 276 -9.53 10.82 5.74
N MET A 277 -8.45 10.04 5.61
CA MET A 277 -8.07 9.39 4.36
C MET A 277 -9.14 8.39 3.90
N LEU A 278 -9.67 7.55 4.79
CA LEU A 278 -10.72 6.57 4.46
C LEU A 278 -12.00 7.27 3.96
N LEU A 279 -12.47 8.29 4.70
CA LEU A 279 -13.69 9.03 4.36
C LEU A 279 -13.55 9.81 3.05
N GLY A 280 -12.35 10.33 2.75
CA GLY A 280 -12.09 11.13 1.56
C GLY A 280 -11.79 10.31 0.30
N THR A 281 -11.24 9.09 0.41
CA THR A 281 -10.70 8.33 -0.74
C THR A 281 -11.76 8.06 -1.82
N LEU A 282 -12.94 7.57 -1.45
CA LEU A 282 -14.01 7.28 -2.41
C LEU A 282 -14.60 8.55 -3.05
N PRO A 283 -15.06 9.57 -2.30
CA PRO A 283 -15.65 10.75 -2.92
C PRO A 283 -14.64 11.54 -3.76
N PHE A 284 -13.43 11.75 -3.28
CA PHE A 284 -12.42 12.49 -4.05
C PHE A 284 -11.88 11.68 -5.23
N GLY A 285 -11.79 10.35 -5.15
CA GLY A 285 -11.51 9.50 -6.28
C GLY A 285 -12.53 9.69 -7.39
N ALA A 286 -13.82 9.55 -7.09
CA ALA A 286 -14.90 9.75 -8.05
C ALA A 286 -14.97 11.19 -8.61
N MET A 287 -14.66 12.19 -7.80
CA MET A 287 -14.57 13.59 -8.24
C MET A 287 -13.37 13.81 -9.17
N SER A 288 -12.23 13.21 -8.89
CA SER A 288 -11.03 13.33 -9.74
C SER A 288 -11.23 12.68 -11.12
N ASP A 289 -12.07 11.62 -11.20
CA ASP A 289 -12.44 11.01 -12.48
C ASP A 289 -13.27 11.95 -13.36
N LYS A 290 -14.08 12.82 -12.75
CA LYS A 290 -14.99 13.76 -13.46
C LYS A 290 -14.33 15.09 -13.80
N HIS A 291 -13.51 15.63 -12.90
CA HIS A 291 -12.97 16.99 -13.00
C HIS A 291 -11.48 17.03 -13.38
N GLY A 292 -10.88 15.86 -13.66
CA GLY A 292 -9.47 15.71 -13.96
C GLY A 292 -8.60 15.38 -12.74
N ARG A 293 -7.47 14.74 -12.98
CA ARG A 293 -6.56 14.24 -11.93
C ARG A 293 -5.72 15.35 -11.30
N ARG A 294 -5.25 16.27 -12.14
CA ARG A 294 -4.27 17.30 -11.78
C ARG A 294 -4.73 18.21 -10.63
N PRO A 295 -5.95 18.80 -10.62
CA PRO A 295 -6.39 19.65 -9.51
C PRO A 295 -6.37 18.92 -8.17
N PHE A 296 -6.79 17.64 -8.14
CA PHE A 296 -6.82 16.85 -6.92
C PHE A 296 -5.44 16.51 -6.40
N ILE A 297 -4.45 16.28 -7.28
CA ILE A 297 -3.07 16.08 -6.87
C ILE A 297 -2.47 17.36 -6.29
N LEU A 298 -2.76 18.52 -6.91
CA LEU A 298 -2.22 19.80 -6.46
C LEU A 298 -2.84 20.25 -5.13
N ILE A 299 -4.17 20.25 -5.03
CA ILE A 299 -4.86 20.63 -3.79
C ILE A 299 -4.50 19.65 -2.67
N GLY A 300 -4.62 18.34 -2.93
CA GLY A 300 -4.27 17.32 -1.95
C GLY A 300 -2.81 17.38 -1.52
N GLY A 301 -1.89 17.57 -2.47
CA GLY A 301 -0.47 17.77 -2.17
C GLY A 301 -0.21 19.01 -1.33
N SER A 302 -0.89 20.12 -1.61
CA SER A 302 -0.77 21.36 -0.81
C SER A 302 -1.33 21.20 0.60
N LEU A 303 -2.44 20.48 0.77
CA LEU A 303 -2.99 20.15 2.09
C LEU A 303 -2.04 19.25 2.89
N MET A 304 -1.41 18.27 2.26
CA MET A 304 -0.39 17.43 2.90
C MET A 304 0.83 18.26 3.34
N VAL A 305 1.34 19.15 2.47
CA VAL A 305 2.46 20.05 2.80
C VAL A 305 2.09 20.94 3.98
N GLY A 306 0.91 21.56 3.95
CA GLY A 306 0.43 22.42 5.05
C GLY A 306 0.24 21.64 6.34
N GLY A 307 -0.46 20.49 6.29
CA GLY A 307 -0.68 19.61 7.43
C GLY A 307 0.62 19.13 8.08
N LEU A 308 1.65 18.86 7.27
CA LEU A 308 2.95 18.43 7.74
C LEU A 308 3.76 19.61 8.32
N LEU A 309 3.93 20.68 7.54
CA LEU A 309 4.78 21.81 7.91
C LEU A 309 4.28 22.54 9.16
N LEU A 310 2.97 22.71 9.28
CA LEU A 310 2.37 23.45 10.41
C LEU A 310 2.50 22.72 11.76
N ASN A 311 2.88 21.42 11.77
CA ASN A 311 3.21 20.73 13.01
C ASN A 311 4.35 21.39 13.77
N VAL A 312 5.27 22.09 13.09
CA VAL A 312 6.38 22.81 13.72
C VAL A 312 5.88 23.93 14.67
N TRP A 313 4.72 24.50 14.35
CA TRP A 313 4.09 25.55 15.17
C TRP A 313 2.95 25.06 16.06
N ALA A 314 2.68 23.75 16.06
CA ALA A 314 1.68 23.18 16.97
C ALA A 314 2.15 23.33 18.42
N LYS A 315 1.25 23.82 19.29
CA LYS A 315 1.53 24.00 20.74
C LYS A 315 0.64 23.12 21.60
N GLU A 316 -0.52 22.74 21.06
CA GLU A 316 -1.55 21.97 21.75
C GLU A 316 -1.88 20.72 20.96
N VAL A 317 -2.32 19.66 21.64
CA VAL A 317 -2.67 18.37 21.04
C VAL A 317 -3.74 18.51 19.95
N TRP A 318 -4.71 19.38 20.15
CA TRP A 318 -5.80 19.59 19.18
C TRP A 318 -5.31 20.20 17.85
N HIS A 319 -4.22 21.00 17.86
CA HIS A 319 -3.59 21.46 16.62
C HIS A 319 -3.11 20.26 15.79
N VAL A 320 -2.44 19.29 16.46
CA VAL A 320 -1.97 18.07 15.79
C VAL A 320 -3.16 17.29 15.20
N PHE A 321 -4.25 17.12 15.95
CA PHE A 321 -5.45 16.43 15.46
C PHE A 321 -6.05 17.09 14.21
N ALA A 322 -6.15 18.42 14.22
CA ALA A 322 -6.64 19.17 13.07
C ALA A 322 -5.70 19.05 11.86
N LEU A 323 -4.39 19.14 12.08
CA LEU A 323 -3.39 19.02 11.02
C LEU A 323 -3.34 17.61 10.44
N MET A 324 -3.50 16.58 11.26
CA MET A 324 -3.59 15.18 10.80
C MET A 324 -4.86 14.94 9.98
N ALA A 325 -6.00 15.51 10.38
CA ALA A 325 -7.22 15.44 9.57
C ALA A 325 -7.03 16.11 8.20
N ILE A 326 -6.44 17.31 8.16
CA ILE A 326 -6.13 18.04 6.92
C ILE A 326 -5.19 17.23 6.03
N SER A 327 -4.13 16.67 6.61
CA SER A 327 -3.17 15.82 5.92
C SER A 327 -3.82 14.56 5.34
N GLY A 328 -4.68 13.90 6.13
CA GLY A 328 -5.43 12.71 5.71
C GLY A 328 -6.37 12.99 4.53
N PHE A 329 -7.12 14.10 4.56
CA PHE A 329 -7.92 14.53 3.40
C PHE A 329 -7.04 14.87 2.20
N GLY A 330 -5.89 15.51 2.40
CA GLY A 330 -4.91 15.77 1.35
C GLY A 330 -4.41 14.47 0.70
N ALA A 331 -4.09 13.45 1.50
CA ALA A 331 -3.70 12.14 1.03
C ALA A 331 -4.82 11.43 0.26
N ALA A 332 -6.07 11.52 0.76
CA ALA A 332 -7.27 10.98 0.11
C ALA A 332 -7.54 11.59 -1.28
N MET A 333 -7.25 12.86 -1.47
CA MET A 333 -7.36 13.54 -2.76
C MET A 333 -6.21 13.15 -3.70
N SER A 334 -4.98 13.14 -3.19
CA SER A 334 -3.78 13.05 -4.00
C SER A 334 -3.40 11.62 -4.39
N ASN A 335 -3.45 10.65 -3.47
CA ASN A 335 -2.92 9.31 -3.71
C ASN A 335 -3.68 8.52 -4.79
N PRO A 336 -5.04 8.45 -4.76
CA PRO A 336 -5.79 7.78 -5.82
C PRO A 336 -5.60 8.47 -7.18
N SER A 337 -5.57 9.82 -7.18
CA SER A 337 -5.39 10.60 -8.41
C SER A 337 -4.02 10.38 -9.06
N VAL A 338 -2.95 10.21 -8.27
CA VAL A 338 -1.62 9.86 -8.78
C VAL A 338 -1.61 8.46 -9.36
N GLY A 339 -2.20 7.48 -8.69
CA GLY A 339 -2.30 6.10 -9.18
C GLY A 339 -3.06 6.02 -10.52
N ALA A 340 -4.19 6.70 -10.60
CA ALA A 340 -4.98 6.77 -11.82
C ALA A 340 -4.25 7.51 -12.94
N MET A 341 -3.61 8.64 -12.65
CA MET A 341 -2.78 9.37 -13.62
C MET A 341 -1.64 8.50 -14.17
N LEU A 342 -0.99 7.73 -13.31
CA LEU A 342 0.06 6.80 -13.71
C LEU A 342 -0.48 5.75 -14.69
N ALA A 343 -1.68 5.23 -14.46
CA ALA A 343 -2.34 4.29 -15.35
C ALA A 343 -2.77 4.91 -16.70
N ASP A 344 -3.20 6.19 -16.67
CA ASP A 344 -3.67 6.90 -17.87
C ASP A 344 -2.53 7.27 -18.83
N VAL A 345 -1.31 7.50 -18.33
CA VAL A 345 -0.14 7.91 -19.12
C VAL A 345 0.53 6.72 -19.82
N MET A 346 0.17 5.47 -19.49
CA MET A 346 0.86 4.28 -19.98
C MET A 346 0.04 3.40 -20.90
N LEU A 347 0.75 2.73 -21.82
CA LEU A 347 0.17 1.67 -22.63
C LEU A 347 -0.31 0.51 -21.76
N PRO A 348 -1.49 -0.08 -22.02
CA PRO A 348 -2.03 -1.18 -21.23
C PRO A 348 -1.05 -2.34 -21.01
N ALA A 349 -0.26 -2.69 -22.02
CA ALA A 349 0.73 -3.76 -21.97
C ALA A 349 1.94 -3.49 -21.04
N GLU A 350 2.23 -2.22 -20.73
CA GLU A 350 3.37 -1.83 -19.88
C GLU A 350 2.95 -1.38 -18.46
N ARG A 351 1.65 -1.19 -18.21
CA ARG A 351 1.12 -0.66 -16.93
C ARG A 351 1.66 -1.40 -15.71
N ALA A 352 1.54 -2.71 -15.68
CA ALA A 352 1.97 -3.51 -14.54
C ALA A 352 3.49 -3.36 -14.27
N ARG A 353 4.30 -3.36 -15.32
CA ARG A 353 5.77 -3.22 -15.19
C ARG A 353 6.17 -1.84 -14.66
N VAL A 354 5.56 -0.79 -15.17
CA VAL A 354 5.89 0.59 -14.76
C VAL A 354 5.31 0.91 -13.37
N MET A 355 4.12 0.40 -13.05
CA MET A 355 3.60 0.51 -11.68
C MET A 355 4.47 -0.22 -10.65
N GLY A 356 4.97 -1.41 -10.99
CA GLY A 356 5.93 -2.13 -10.15
C GLY A 356 7.22 -1.33 -9.93
N ALA A 357 7.79 -0.77 -11.00
CA ALA A 357 8.98 0.09 -10.89
C ALA A 357 8.71 1.36 -10.05
N TYR A 358 7.55 1.99 -10.23
CA TYR A 358 7.12 3.13 -9.42
C TYR A 358 7.07 2.79 -7.92
N GLN A 359 6.46 1.67 -7.56
CA GLN A 359 6.38 1.22 -6.16
C GLN A 359 7.77 0.89 -5.58
N MET A 360 8.67 0.30 -6.39
CA MET A 360 10.05 0.06 -5.96
C MET A 360 10.81 1.36 -5.71
N ILE A 361 10.62 2.39 -6.54
CA ILE A 361 11.24 3.70 -6.34
C ILE A 361 10.69 4.38 -5.09
N GLN A 362 9.39 4.28 -4.85
CA GLN A 362 8.76 4.76 -3.62
C GLN A 362 9.32 4.01 -2.39
N GLY A 363 9.44 2.69 -2.47
CA GLY A 363 10.05 1.86 -1.41
C GLY A 363 11.50 2.24 -1.13
N PHE A 364 12.29 2.52 -2.18
CA PHE A 364 13.66 3.02 -2.02
C PHE A 364 13.67 4.40 -1.35
N GLY A 365 12.76 5.30 -1.72
CA GLY A 365 12.57 6.57 -1.03
C GLY A 365 12.26 6.37 0.46
N ASN A 366 11.46 5.38 0.81
CA ASN A 366 11.13 5.04 2.20
C ASN A 366 12.35 4.59 3.01
N ILE A 367 13.21 3.74 2.43
CA ILE A 367 14.48 3.31 3.05
C ILE A 367 15.38 4.52 3.31
N VAL A 368 15.57 5.37 2.29
CA VAL A 368 16.37 6.61 2.40
C VAL A 368 15.76 7.56 3.44
N GLY A 369 14.43 7.66 3.45
CA GLY A 369 13.69 8.50 4.38
C GLY A 369 13.94 8.12 5.83
N PHE A 370 13.77 6.87 6.19
CA PHE A 370 14.03 6.40 7.56
C PHE A 370 15.47 6.69 7.99
N PHE A 371 16.44 6.32 7.15
CA PHE A 371 17.86 6.50 7.47
C PHE A 371 18.24 7.98 7.59
N ALA A 372 17.97 8.76 6.54
CA ALA A 372 18.39 10.15 6.47
C ALA A 372 17.68 11.05 7.51
N LEU A 373 16.36 10.83 7.68
CA LEU A 373 15.57 11.67 8.57
C LEU A 373 15.84 11.39 10.05
N GLY A 374 16.12 10.13 10.42
CA GLY A 374 16.56 9.79 11.77
C GLY A 374 17.90 10.48 12.10
N TYR A 375 18.85 10.46 11.18
CA TYR A 375 20.13 11.13 11.34
C TYR A 375 19.99 12.67 11.39
N ILE A 376 19.17 13.27 10.52
CA ILE A 376 18.92 14.72 10.49
C ILE A 376 18.21 15.18 11.78
N TYR A 377 17.29 14.37 12.29
CA TYR A 377 16.59 14.62 13.55
C TYR A 377 17.58 14.77 14.72
N GLU A 378 18.55 13.86 14.80
CA GLU A 378 19.53 13.82 15.89
C GLU A 378 20.60 14.91 15.76
N VAL A 379 21.15 15.11 14.54
CA VAL A 379 22.35 15.96 14.34
C VAL A 379 22.00 17.44 14.10
N VAL A 380 20.85 17.72 13.46
CA VAL A 380 20.48 19.08 13.08
C VAL A 380 19.45 19.66 14.06
N SER A 381 18.23 19.16 14.02
CA SER A 381 17.17 19.49 14.97
C SER A 381 15.93 18.57 14.74
N PRO A 382 15.07 18.42 15.74
CA PRO A 382 13.80 17.67 15.59
C PRO A 382 12.84 18.25 14.55
N GLU A 383 12.91 19.54 14.26
CA GLU A 383 12.09 20.24 13.27
C GLU A 383 12.61 20.05 11.84
N ALA A 384 13.94 19.84 11.68
CA ALA A 384 14.59 19.79 10.37
C ALA A 384 14.01 18.72 9.42
N PRO A 385 13.72 17.48 9.84
CA PRO A 385 13.07 16.49 8.99
C PRO A 385 11.70 16.94 8.48
N ILE A 386 10.91 17.63 9.33
CA ILE A 386 9.56 18.10 8.96
C ILE A 386 9.67 19.18 7.88
N VAL A 387 10.55 20.15 8.05
CA VAL A 387 10.76 21.23 7.08
C VAL A 387 11.30 20.69 5.76
N LEU A 388 12.29 19.79 5.83
CA LEU A 388 12.88 19.17 4.64
C LEU A 388 11.86 18.39 3.83
N CYS A 389 11.09 17.52 4.48
CA CYS A 389 10.07 16.72 3.83
C CYS A 389 8.93 17.57 3.26
N SER A 390 8.47 18.57 4.00
CA SER A 390 7.43 19.49 3.53
C SER A 390 7.90 20.27 2.31
N THR A 391 9.13 20.76 2.32
CA THR A 391 9.74 21.47 1.18
C THR A 391 9.91 20.55 -0.03
N ALA A 392 10.42 19.32 0.17
CA ALA A 392 10.58 18.35 -0.88
C ALA A 392 9.22 17.97 -1.51
N LEU A 393 8.18 17.77 -0.69
CA LEU A 393 6.83 17.47 -1.17
C LEU A 393 6.21 18.68 -1.90
N ALA A 394 6.44 19.90 -1.43
CA ALA A 394 6.00 21.12 -2.10
C ALA A 394 6.65 21.25 -3.50
N VAL A 395 7.96 21.04 -3.58
CA VAL A 395 8.71 21.04 -4.84
C VAL A 395 8.20 19.94 -5.79
N ALA A 396 8.00 18.73 -5.29
CA ALA A 396 7.47 17.62 -6.09
C ALA A 396 6.05 17.90 -6.60
N THR A 397 5.20 18.54 -5.79
CA THR A 397 3.86 18.97 -6.18
C THR A 397 3.92 20.07 -7.24
N LEU A 398 4.84 21.03 -7.10
CA LEU A 398 5.09 22.09 -8.09
C LEU A 398 5.62 21.51 -9.43
N ILE A 399 6.49 20.51 -9.39
CA ILE A 399 6.96 19.80 -10.59
C ILE A 399 5.75 19.21 -11.35
N ILE A 400 4.80 18.60 -10.66
CA ILE A 400 3.57 18.11 -11.29
C ILE A 400 2.75 19.27 -11.87
N ALA A 401 2.65 20.40 -11.17
CA ALA A 401 1.94 21.58 -11.67
C ALA A 401 2.53 22.11 -12.99
N ILE A 402 3.85 22.04 -13.14
CA ILE A 402 4.55 22.57 -14.32
C ILE A 402 4.52 21.57 -15.48
N PHE A 403 4.82 20.29 -15.23
CA PHE A 403 5.09 19.33 -16.31
C PHE A 403 3.88 18.46 -16.69
N VAL A 404 2.84 18.41 -15.86
CA VAL A 404 1.65 17.59 -16.13
C VAL A 404 0.50 18.47 -16.63
N HIS A 405 0.17 18.36 -17.92
CA HIS A 405 -0.95 19.06 -18.55
C HIS A 405 -1.98 18.05 -19.07
N GLU A 406 -3.22 18.13 -18.62
CA GLU A 406 -4.29 17.16 -18.98
C GLU A 406 -4.55 17.09 -20.50
N LYS A 407 -4.41 18.20 -21.23
CA LYS A 407 -4.58 18.23 -22.69
C LYS A 407 -3.57 17.33 -23.44
N HIS A 408 -2.41 17.04 -22.86
CA HIS A 408 -1.42 16.15 -23.48
C HIS A 408 -1.73 14.67 -23.24
N MET A 409 -2.51 14.33 -22.24
CA MET A 409 -2.87 12.94 -21.93
C MET A 409 -3.90 12.37 -22.92
N ALA A 410 -4.85 13.18 -23.38
CA ALA A 410 -5.84 12.77 -24.38
C ALA A 410 -5.20 12.44 -25.76
N THR A 411 -3.99 12.97 -26.02
CA THR A 411 -3.29 12.77 -27.30
C THR A 411 -2.37 11.54 -27.28
N ILE A 412 -2.00 11.03 -26.09
CA ILE A 412 -1.08 9.88 -25.93
C ILE A 412 -1.85 8.56 -25.77
N ALA A 413 -3.07 8.60 -25.25
CA ALA A 413 -3.95 7.43 -25.28
C ALA A 413 -4.35 7.17 -26.74
N PRO A 414 -3.91 6.05 -27.38
CA PRO A 414 -4.44 5.70 -28.69
C PRO A 414 -5.95 5.60 -28.53
N SER A 415 -6.69 6.39 -29.32
CA SER A 415 -8.15 6.35 -29.24
C SER A 415 -8.57 4.89 -29.39
N ALA A 416 -9.51 4.44 -28.57
CA ALA A 416 -10.04 3.08 -28.65
C ALA A 416 -10.46 2.72 -30.08
N ALA A 417 -10.77 3.72 -30.91
CA ALA A 417 -11.01 3.62 -32.35
C ALA A 417 -9.79 3.13 -33.15
N VAL A 418 -8.56 3.53 -32.79
CA VAL A 418 -7.33 3.09 -33.51
C VAL A 418 -6.94 1.67 -33.09
N VAL A 419 -7.19 1.29 -31.85
CA VAL A 419 -6.96 -0.09 -31.38
C VAL A 419 -7.99 -1.03 -32.01
N ASN A 420 -9.27 -0.66 -32.06
CA ASN A 420 -10.30 -1.44 -32.73
C ASN A 420 -10.09 -1.51 -34.26
N ALA A 421 -9.62 -0.43 -34.90
CA ALA A 421 -9.29 -0.45 -36.31
C ALA A 421 -8.09 -1.38 -36.62
N LYS A 422 -7.07 -1.46 -35.75
CA LYS A 422 -5.97 -2.41 -35.92
C LYS A 422 -6.39 -3.86 -35.62
N VAL A 423 -7.27 -4.10 -34.64
CA VAL A 423 -7.80 -5.44 -34.37
C VAL A 423 -8.67 -5.92 -35.53
N LEU A 424 -9.54 -5.06 -36.06
CA LEU A 424 -10.37 -5.38 -37.23
C LEU A 424 -9.53 -5.61 -38.49
N THR A 425 -8.41 -4.89 -38.66
CA THR A 425 -7.50 -5.10 -39.82
C THR A 425 -6.69 -6.41 -39.69
N VAL A 426 -6.38 -6.84 -38.48
CA VAL A 426 -5.72 -8.14 -38.23
C VAL A 426 -6.69 -9.30 -38.41
N GLU A 427 -7.96 -9.19 -37.92
CA GLU A 427 -8.99 -10.17 -38.19
C GLU A 427 -9.34 -10.29 -39.68
N SER A 428 -9.36 -9.18 -40.44
CA SER A 428 -9.59 -9.24 -41.88
C SER A 428 -8.41 -9.82 -42.66
N LEU A 429 -7.19 -9.79 -42.14
CA LEU A 429 -6.01 -10.38 -42.76
C LEU A 429 -5.83 -11.88 -42.45
N TYR A 430 -6.46 -12.37 -41.36
CA TYR A 430 -6.39 -13.77 -40.98
C TYR A 430 -7.72 -14.53 -41.17
N GLY A 431 -8.84 -13.83 -41.44
CA GLY A 431 -10.17 -14.42 -41.58
C GLY A 431 -10.45 -15.08 -42.93
N ASP A 432 -9.76 -14.71 -44.00
CA ASP A 432 -10.00 -15.23 -45.35
C ASP A 432 -9.22 -16.52 -45.70
N SER A 433 -8.28 -16.97 -44.85
CA SER A 433 -7.52 -18.19 -45.14
C SER A 433 -8.07 -19.48 -44.48
N ALA A 434 -9.06 -19.34 -43.59
CA ALA A 434 -9.62 -20.51 -42.85
C ALA A 434 -11.00 -20.97 -43.35
N ALA A 435 -11.62 -20.25 -44.30
CA ALA A 435 -12.96 -20.58 -44.79
C ALA A 435 -12.98 -21.47 -46.04
N ASP A 436 -11.85 -21.65 -46.76
CA ASP A 436 -11.81 -22.40 -48.03
C ASP A 436 -11.46 -23.89 -47.91
N ASP A 437 -11.19 -24.40 -46.72
CA ASP A 437 -10.78 -25.83 -46.57
C ASP A 437 -11.86 -26.78 -46.00
N ILE A 438 -13.12 -26.30 -45.82
CA ILE A 438 -14.21 -27.14 -45.28
C ILE A 438 -15.32 -27.44 -46.31
N SER A 439 -15.16 -27.13 -47.60
CA SER A 439 -16.16 -27.45 -48.61
C SER A 439 -15.62 -28.31 -49.76
N LYS A 440 -15.17 -29.54 -49.48
CA LYS A 440 -15.11 -30.60 -50.49
C LYS A 440 -15.82 -31.85 -49.93
N PRO A 441 -16.92 -32.29 -50.53
CA PRO A 441 -17.53 -33.58 -50.22
C PRO A 441 -16.66 -34.71 -50.82
N SER A 442 -16.31 -35.68 -49.96
CA SER A 442 -15.68 -36.93 -50.38
C SER A 442 -16.72 -37.81 -51.06
N ASP A 443 -16.71 -37.81 -52.36
CA ASP A 443 -17.37 -38.88 -53.16
C ASP A 443 -16.47 -40.12 -53.23
N GLY A 444 -17.08 -41.20 -52.92
CA GLY A 444 -16.77 -42.57 -52.88
C GLY A 444 -15.73 -43.19 -53.77
N LYS A 445 -15.01 -44.08 -53.16
CA LYS A 445 -14.97 -45.49 -53.57
C LYS A 445 -14.39 -46.33 -52.44
#